data_737b6c2e1022e8227cb5659a621fa7c2
#
_entry.id   737b6c2e1022e8227cb5659a621fa7c2
#
_cell.length_a   1.000
_cell.length_b   1.000
_cell.length_c   1.000
_cell.angle_alpha   90.00
_cell.angle_beta   90.00
_cell.angle_gamma   90.00
#
_symmetry.space_group_name_H-M   'P 1'
#
loop_
_entity.id
_entity.type
_entity.pdbx_description
1 polymer ?
#
loop_
_entity_poly.entity_id
_entity_poly.type
_entity_poly.pdbx_seq_one_letter_code
_entity_poly.pdbx_strand_id
1 'polypeptide(L)'
;KFFLAASTHEGEEEIIINSYHELLGDFPNLKLIIVPRHPERANSVMEILKDQKINAVIKSDLNLERENSSATIINATGKLDSLYDFAEIAFIGGSLFKKYGGHNLIEAAKNKCAIIVGPYMKNFEDILNLFKNENACIQIESKSELTNAYKELLNNNELRINMVDNATEVVANNRG
;
A
#
# COMPACT_ATOMS: atom_id res chain seq x y z
N LYS A 1 -9.40 9.21 -4.51
CA LYS A 1 -8.66 7.96 -4.67
C LYS A 1 -7.41 7.98 -3.83
N PHE A 2 -7.15 6.90 -3.12
CA PHE A 2 -6.02 6.81 -2.22
C PHE A 2 -5.10 5.66 -2.59
N PHE A 3 -3.80 5.94 -2.53
CA PHE A 3 -2.76 4.93 -2.49
C PHE A 3 -2.45 4.68 -1.02
N LEU A 4 -2.70 3.48 -0.54
CA LEU A 4 -2.38 3.10 0.83
C LEU A 4 -1.08 2.32 0.86
N ALA A 5 -0.12 2.79 1.64
CA ALA A 5 1.10 2.06 1.92
C ALA A 5 1.02 1.56 3.37
N ALA A 6 0.82 0.26 3.53
CA ALA A 6 0.49 -0.36 4.81
C ALA A 6 1.72 -1.00 5.46
N SER A 7 1.91 -0.75 6.75
CA SER A 7 2.94 -1.39 7.57
C SER A 7 4.36 -1.18 7.02
N THR A 8 4.68 0.07 6.69
CA THR A 8 5.98 0.41 6.11
C THR A 8 7.09 0.42 7.15
N HIS A 9 8.31 0.20 6.69
CA HIS A 9 9.51 0.18 7.51
C HIS A 9 10.54 1.18 7.00
N GLU A 10 11.55 1.44 7.84
CA GLU A 10 12.64 2.35 7.48
C GLU A 10 13.30 1.95 6.16
N GLY A 11 13.49 2.94 5.30
CA GLY A 11 14.04 2.75 3.96
C GLY A 11 12.97 2.54 2.90
N GLU A 12 11.83 1.95 3.24
CA GLU A 12 10.73 1.75 2.31
C GLU A 12 10.00 3.05 2.00
N GLU A 13 9.84 3.90 3.00
CA GLU A 13 9.07 5.14 2.84
C GLU A 13 9.64 6.03 1.76
N GLU A 14 10.98 6.10 1.64
CA GLU A 14 11.62 6.88 0.57
C GLU A 14 11.23 6.36 -0.81
N ILE A 15 11.23 5.05 -0.99
CA ILE A 15 10.88 4.40 -2.25
C ILE A 15 9.42 4.66 -2.59
N ILE A 16 8.55 4.50 -1.61
CA ILE A 16 7.10 4.70 -1.77
C ILE A 16 6.80 6.17 -2.10
N ILE A 17 7.43 7.10 -1.39
CA ILE A 17 7.20 8.53 -1.60
C ILE A 17 7.76 8.97 -2.95
N ASN A 18 8.91 8.47 -3.36
CA ASN A 18 9.45 8.75 -4.70
C ASN A 18 8.48 8.28 -5.79
N SER A 19 7.92 7.07 -5.62
CA SER A 19 6.93 6.54 -6.54
C SER A 19 5.67 7.41 -6.58
N TYR A 20 5.18 7.81 -5.41
CA TYR A 20 4.01 8.69 -5.31
C TYR A 20 4.27 10.03 -6.00
N HIS A 21 5.45 10.62 -5.81
CA HIS A 21 5.81 11.87 -6.46
C HIS A 21 5.75 11.74 -7.99
N GLU A 22 6.28 10.65 -8.53
CA GLU A 22 6.18 10.40 -9.98
C GLU A 22 4.74 10.25 -10.43
N LEU A 23 3.92 9.56 -9.65
CA LEU A 23 2.51 9.33 -9.98
C LEU A 23 1.71 10.63 -10.00
N LEU A 24 2.06 11.61 -9.21
CA LEU A 24 1.37 12.90 -9.19
C LEU A 24 1.44 13.63 -10.53
N GLY A 25 2.44 13.35 -11.37
CA GLY A 25 2.54 13.91 -12.71
C GLY A 25 1.37 13.51 -13.59
N ASP A 26 0.95 12.25 -13.52
CA ASP A 26 -0.16 11.71 -14.31
C ASP A 26 -1.49 11.71 -13.54
N PHE A 27 -1.43 11.70 -12.21
CA PHE A 27 -2.61 11.61 -11.34
C PHE A 27 -2.53 12.70 -10.26
N PRO A 28 -2.73 13.98 -10.63
CA PRO A 28 -2.48 15.10 -9.70
C PRO A 28 -3.40 15.12 -8.48
N ASN A 29 -4.53 14.43 -8.53
CA ASN A 29 -5.47 14.35 -7.41
C ASN A 29 -5.31 13.09 -6.56
N LEU A 30 -4.33 12.25 -6.89
CA LEU A 30 -4.05 11.04 -6.11
C LEU A 30 -3.57 11.42 -4.73
N LYS A 31 -4.08 10.75 -3.71
CA LYS A 31 -3.68 10.96 -2.33
C LYS A 31 -2.96 9.74 -1.79
N LEU A 32 -1.98 9.97 -0.93
CA LEU A 32 -1.23 8.91 -0.26
C LEU A 32 -1.66 8.81 1.19
N ILE A 33 -1.96 7.60 1.64
CA ILE A 33 -2.06 7.30 3.07
C ILE A 33 -0.90 6.35 3.38
N ILE A 34 -0.06 6.73 4.31
CA ILE A 34 1.07 5.90 4.71
C ILE A 34 0.96 5.55 6.19
N VAL A 35 1.07 4.26 6.51
CA VAL A 35 0.92 3.75 7.87
C VAL A 35 2.20 3.04 8.26
N PRO A 36 3.15 3.72 8.91
CA PRO A 36 4.36 3.06 9.38
C PRO A 36 4.03 1.93 10.35
N ARG A 37 4.75 0.82 10.22
CA ARG A 37 4.61 -0.31 11.17
C ARG A 37 4.85 0.14 12.61
N HIS A 38 5.77 1.09 12.78
CA HIS A 38 6.10 1.69 14.07
C HIS A 38 5.66 3.17 14.03
N PRO A 39 4.58 3.54 14.76
CA PRO A 39 4.03 4.90 14.69
C PRO A 39 5.01 6.02 15.02
N GLU A 40 6.03 5.75 15.83
CA GLU A 40 7.06 6.72 16.19
C GLU A 40 7.89 7.19 15.00
N ARG A 41 7.82 6.48 13.87
CA ARG A 41 8.49 6.89 12.63
C ARG A 41 7.76 8.01 11.88
N ALA A 42 6.59 8.41 12.33
CA ALA A 42 5.77 9.39 11.59
C ALA A 42 6.53 10.69 11.30
N ASN A 43 7.32 11.19 12.24
CA ASN A 43 8.09 12.42 12.02
C ASN A 43 9.18 12.24 10.96
N SER A 44 9.83 11.08 10.92
CA SER A 44 10.83 10.78 9.91
C SER A 44 10.20 10.71 8.51
N VAL A 45 9.03 10.12 8.41
CA VAL A 45 8.28 10.05 7.15
C VAL A 45 7.86 11.45 6.70
N MET A 46 7.41 12.29 7.64
CA MET A 46 7.06 13.68 7.36
C MET A 46 8.24 14.44 6.74
N GLU A 47 9.46 14.23 7.26
CA GLU A 47 10.66 14.89 6.72
C GLU A 47 10.91 14.49 5.26
N ILE A 48 10.72 13.22 4.92
CA ILE A 48 10.88 12.75 3.54
C ILE A 48 9.88 13.45 2.61
N LEU A 49 8.63 13.57 3.06
CA LEU A 49 7.58 14.23 2.28
C LEU A 49 7.87 15.72 2.09
N LYS A 50 8.32 16.40 3.14
CA LYS A 50 8.70 17.81 3.06
C LYS A 50 9.87 18.04 2.12
N ASP A 51 10.86 17.16 2.14
CA ASP A 51 12.02 17.27 1.26
C ASP A 51 11.63 17.19 -0.22
N GLN A 52 10.55 16.50 -0.52
CA GLN A 52 9.99 16.40 -1.87
C GLN A 52 8.89 17.42 -2.15
N LYS A 53 8.66 18.35 -1.22
CA LYS A 53 7.65 19.41 -1.34
C LYS A 53 6.24 18.86 -1.51
N ILE A 54 5.96 17.75 -0.86
CA ILE A 54 4.62 17.15 -0.82
C ILE A 54 3.92 17.62 0.44
N ASN A 55 2.74 18.21 0.26
CA ASN A 55 1.92 18.67 1.36
C ASN A 55 1.39 17.47 2.16
N ALA A 56 1.67 17.42 3.46
CA ALA A 56 1.38 16.23 4.27
C ALA A 56 0.93 16.61 5.68
N VAL A 57 0.21 15.69 6.32
CA VAL A 57 -0.27 15.84 7.69
C VAL A 57 -0.09 14.50 8.43
N ILE A 58 0.16 14.57 9.74
CA ILE A 58 0.18 13.41 10.63
C ILE A 58 -1.16 13.37 11.36
N LYS A 59 -1.82 12.22 11.34
CA LYS A 59 -3.12 12.05 12.01
C LYS A 59 -3.13 10.76 12.83
N SER A 60 -3.84 10.82 13.96
CA SER A 60 -4.08 9.64 14.80
C SER A 60 -5.50 9.09 14.62
N ASP A 61 -6.36 9.81 13.91
CA ASP A 61 -7.73 9.41 13.64
C ASP A 61 -7.93 9.15 12.14
N LEU A 62 -9.10 8.64 11.78
CA LEU A 62 -9.44 8.28 10.40
C LEU A 62 -10.34 9.32 9.73
N ASN A 63 -10.39 10.54 10.22
CA ASN A 63 -11.20 11.59 9.62
C ASN A 63 -10.49 12.15 8.37
N LEU A 64 -10.60 11.44 7.26
CA LEU A 64 -9.91 11.76 6.01
C LEU A 64 -10.77 12.52 5.02
N GLU A 65 -12.08 12.60 5.24
CA GLU A 65 -13.01 13.19 4.27
C GLU A 65 -12.77 14.68 3.99
N ARG A 66 -12.27 15.41 4.99
CA ARG A 66 -12.02 16.85 4.86
C ARG A 66 -10.54 17.18 4.78
N GLU A 67 -9.71 16.15 4.60
CA GLU A 67 -8.28 16.39 4.55
C GLU A 67 -7.87 16.87 3.16
N ASN A 68 -7.25 18.03 3.11
CA ASN A 68 -6.80 18.65 1.85
C ASN A 68 -5.35 18.35 1.53
N SER A 69 -4.61 17.74 2.45
CA SER A 69 -3.21 17.39 2.23
C SER A 69 -3.09 16.27 1.21
N SER A 70 -2.03 16.30 0.40
CA SER A 70 -1.75 15.25 -0.59
C SER A 70 -1.42 13.93 0.09
N ALA A 71 -0.69 13.96 1.19
CA ALA A 71 -0.32 12.77 1.93
C ALA A 71 -0.76 12.85 3.39
N THR A 72 -1.17 11.70 3.92
CA THR A 72 -1.53 11.57 5.33
C THR A 72 -0.70 10.44 5.93
N ILE A 73 -0.03 10.73 7.04
CA ILE A 73 0.72 9.74 7.80
C ILE A 73 -0.10 9.38 9.03
N ILE A 74 -0.42 8.10 9.19
CA ILE A 74 -1.17 7.63 10.34
C ILE A 74 -0.19 7.19 11.43
N ASN A 75 -0.23 7.84 12.59
CA ASN A 75 0.68 7.54 13.70
C ASN A 75 0.00 6.76 14.84
N ALA A 76 -0.91 5.87 14.48
CA ALA A 76 -1.64 5.04 15.43
C ALA A 76 -1.61 3.58 14.99
N THR A 77 -1.71 2.66 15.95
CA THR A 77 -1.81 1.23 15.68
C THR A 77 -3.27 0.79 15.61
N GLY A 78 -3.52 -0.38 15.00
CA GLY A 78 -4.86 -0.99 14.97
C GLY A 78 -5.86 -0.32 14.04
N LYS A 79 -5.40 0.52 13.10
CA LYS A 79 -6.27 1.29 12.21
C LYS A 79 -6.32 0.77 10.77
N LEU A 80 -5.45 -0.19 10.42
CA LEU A 80 -5.30 -0.63 9.03
C LEU A 80 -6.59 -1.19 8.44
N ASP A 81 -7.30 -2.03 9.19
CA ASP A 81 -8.52 -2.67 8.69
C ASP A 81 -9.51 -1.62 8.17
N SER A 82 -9.75 -0.58 8.96
CA SER A 82 -10.64 0.51 8.55
C SER A 82 -10.07 1.35 7.41
N LEU A 83 -8.74 1.51 7.35
CA LEU A 83 -8.10 2.30 6.32
C LEU A 83 -8.19 1.63 4.94
N TYR A 84 -8.20 0.32 4.88
CA TYR A 84 -8.35 -0.38 3.60
C TYR A 84 -9.66 -0.02 2.90
N ASP A 85 -10.70 0.36 3.63
CA ASP A 85 -11.97 0.79 3.05
C ASP A 85 -11.84 2.07 2.20
N PHE A 86 -10.82 2.88 2.46
CA PHE A 86 -10.59 4.14 1.73
C PHE A 86 -9.71 3.96 0.50
N ALA A 87 -9.06 2.81 0.35
CA ALA A 87 -8.05 2.61 -0.67
C ALA A 87 -8.54 1.68 -1.77
N GLU A 88 -8.26 2.03 -3.01
CA GLU A 88 -8.48 1.12 -4.14
C GLU A 88 -7.28 0.21 -4.35
N ILE A 89 -6.08 0.70 -4.01
CA ILE A 89 -4.82 -0.01 -4.20
C ILE A 89 -4.00 0.11 -2.93
N ALA A 90 -3.48 -1.01 -2.46
CA ALA A 90 -2.64 -1.07 -1.27
C ALA A 90 -1.29 -1.71 -1.60
N PHE A 91 -0.22 -1.06 -1.15
CA PHE A 91 1.10 -1.65 -1.12
C PHE A 91 1.34 -2.22 0.27
N ILE A 92 1.74 -3.48 0.35
CA ILE A 92 2.03 -4.14 1.63
C ILE A 92 3.50 -3.94 1.97
N GLY A 93 3.77 -3.23 3.05
CA GLY A 93 5.12 -2.91 3.49
C GLY A 93 5.87 -4.10 4.07
N GLY A 94 7.12 -3.86 4.45
CA GLY A 94 8.03 -4.90 4.89
C GLY A 94 8.50 -5.79 3.76
N SER A 95 8.11 -5.52 2.53
CA SER A 95 8.33 -6.39 1.38
C SER A 95 9.39 -5.87 0.40
N LEU A 96 9.91 -4.66 0.60
CA LEU A 96 10.96 -4.09 -0.28
C LEU A 96 12.37 -4.44 0.16
N PHE A 97 12.56 -4.89 1.40
CA PHE A 97 13.87 -5.27 1.92
C PHE A 97 13.80 -6.64 2.58
N LYS A 98 14.82 -7.44 2.31
CA LYS A 98 14.91 -8.82 2.80
C LYS A 98 14.75 -8.95 4.31
N LYS A 99 15.28 -8.00 5.06
CA LYS A 99 15.31 -8.08 6.53
C LYS A 99 13.93 -8.02 7.19
N TYR A 100 12.91 -7.50 6.50
CA TYR A 100 11.58 -7.36 7.11
C TYR A 100 10.65 -8.55 6.82
N GLY A 101 10.80 -9.20 5.68
CA GLY A 101 10.05 -10.42 5.35
C GLY A 101 8.59 -10.29 5.03
N GLY A 102 8.09 -9.06 4.85
CA GLY A 102 6.70 -8.79 4.45
C GLY A 102 5.70 -8.75 5.59
N HIS A 103 4.46 -8.47 5.24
CA HIS A 103 3.30 -8.46 6.14
C HIS A 103 2.13 -9.19 5.52
N ASN A 104 1.11 -9.47 6.32
CA ASN A 104 -0.07 -10.19 5.88
C ASN A 104 -0.91 -9.35 4.92
N LEU A 105 -1.36 -9.96 3.83
CA LEU A 105 -2.14 -9.30 2.79
C LEU A 105 -3.63 -9.64 2.83
N ILE A 106 -4.06 -10.51 3.76
CA ILE A 106 -5.46 -10.98 3.83
C ILE A 106 -6.44 -9.85 4.16
N GLU A 107 -6.08 -8.95 5.08
CA GLU A 107 -6.97 -7.85 5.44
C GLU A 107 -7.23 -6.90 4.27
N ALA A 108 -6.20 -6.62 3.48
CA ALA A 108 -6.36 -5.81 2.27
C ALA A 108 -7.31 -6.49 1.29
N ALA A 109 -7.17 -7.81 1.10
CA ALA A 109 -8.04 -8.59 0.24
C ALA A 109 -9.49 -8.57 0.72
N LYS A 110 -9.72 -8.72 2.02
CA LYS A 110 -11.06 -8.68 2.60
C LYS A 110 -11.75 -7.34 2.36
N ASN A 111 -10.99 -6.27 2.34
CA ASN A 111 -11.50 -4.92 2.15
C ASN A 111 -11.46 -4.46 0.69
N LYS A 112 -11.27 -5.41 -0.21
CA LYS A 112 -11.38 -5.20 -1.68
C LYS A 112 -10.38 -4.21 -2.25
N CYS A 113 -9.17 -4.19 -1.70
CA CYS A 113 -8.07 -3.45 -2.28
C CYS A 113 -7.33 -4.32 -3.31
N ALA A 114 -6.92 -3.74 -4.41
CA ALA A 114 -5.95 -4.37 -5.28
C ALA A 114 -4.58 -4.29 -4.60
N ILE A 115 -3.82 -5.38 -4.62
CA ILE A 115 -2.66 -5.54 -3.77
C ILE A 115 -1.37 -5.58 -4.59
N ILE A 116 -0.40 -4.76 -4.18
CA ILE A 116 0.98 -4.82 -4.68
C ILE A 116 1.87 -5.21 -3.49
N VAL A 117 2.76 -6.18 -3.71
CA VAL A 117 3.78 -6.55 -2.72
C VAL A 117 5.16 -6.48 -3.37
N GLY A 118 6.18 -6.24 -2.54
CA GLY A 118 7.57 -6.25 -2.98
C GLY A 118 8.12 -7.67 -3.10
N PRO A 119 9.42 -7.78 -3.44
CA PRO A 119 10.02 -9.09 -3.69
C PRO A 119 10.24 -9.95 -2.44
N TYR A 120 10.16 -9.38 -1.24
CA TYR A 120 10.53 -10.07 -0.01
C TYR A 120 9.33 -10.33 0.89
N MET A 121 8.68 -11.49 0.69
CA MET A 121 7.49 -11.91 1.42
C MET A 121 7.70 -13.25 2.13
N LYS A 122 8.90 -13.50 2.62
CA LYS A 122 9.29 -14.79 3.20
C LYS A 122 8.35 -15.24 4.32
N ASN A 123 7.91 -14.31 5.17
CA ASN A 123 7.06 -14.65 6.32
C ASN A 123 5.64 -15.03 5.91
N PHE A 124 5.25 -14.76 4.66
CA PHE A 124 3.90 -15.01 4.15
C PHE A 124 3.92 -15.70 2.79
N GLU A 125 4.94 -16.52 2.57
CA GLU A 125 5.19 -17.15 1.27
C GLU A 125 4.03 -18.03 0.80
N ASP A 126 3.45 -18.81 1.71
CA ASP A 126 2.38 -19.74 1.36
C ASP A 126 1.14 -19.00 0.85
N ILE A 127 0.69 -17.99 1.60
CA ILE A 127 -0.48 -17.20 1.20
C ILE A 127 -0.19 -16.37 -0.06
N LEU A 128 1.03 -15.85 -0.18
CA LEU A 128 1.43 -15.12 -1.37
C LEU A 128 1.34 -16.01 -2.62
N ASN A 129 1.82 -17.24 -2.53
CA ASN A 129 1.77 -18.17 -3.67
C ASN A 129 0.32 -18.46 -4.09
N LEU A 130 -0.59 -18.61 -3.13
CA LEU A 130 -2.01 -18.78 -3.45
C LEU A 130 -2.55 -17.56 -4.22
N PHE A 131 -2.22 -16.37 -3.77
CA PHE A 131 -2.65 -15.14 -4.44
C PHE A 131 -2.06 -15.02 -5.84
N LYS A 132 -0.78 -15.31 -6.00
CA LYS A 132 -0.13 -15.23 -7.31
C LYS A 132 -0.69 -16.25 -8.30
N ASN A 133 -0.96 -17.46 -7.84
CA ASN A 133 -1.50 -18.51 -8.70
C ASN A 133 -2.88 -18.17 -9.27
N GLU A 134 -3.64 -17.38 -8.53
CA GLU A 134 -4.98 -16.96 -8.93
C GLU A 134 -5.04 -15.54 -9.50
N ASN A 135 -3.89 -14.94 -9.80
CA ASN A 135 -3.82 -13.54 -10.27
C ASN A 135 -4.52 -12.56 -9.33
N ALA A 136 -4.31 -12.74 -8.04
CA ALA A 136 -4.98 -11.97 -6.99
C ALA A 136 -4.11 -10.86 -6.39
N CYS A 137 -2.86 -10.72 -6.84
CA CYS A 137 -1.97 -9.63 -6.44
C CYS A 137 -0.87 -9.46 -7.48
N ILE A 138 -0.17 -8.33 -7.39
CA ILE A 138 1.05 -8.10 -8.17
C ILE A 138 2.24 -8.17 -7.20
N GLN A 139 3.19 -9.06 -7.46
CA GLN A 139 4.47 -9.04 -6.79
C GLN A 139 5.50 -8.41 -7.73
N ILE A 140 6.06 -7.27 -7.33
CA ILE A 140 7.13 -6.65 -8.10
C ILE A 140 8.46 -7.35 -7.79
N GLU A 141 9.37 -7.38 -8.76
CA GLU A 141 10.68 -8.04 -8.61
C GLU A 141 11.75 -7.07 -8.11
N SER A 142 11.52 -5.76 -8.27
CA SER A 142 12.43 -4.73 -7.78
C SER A 142 11.65 -3.47 -7.43
N LYS A 143 12.25 -2.64 -6.59
CA LYS A 143 11.66 -1.36 -6.19
C LYS A 143 11.37 -0.43 -7.37
N SER A 144 12.12 -0.55 -8.46
CA SER A 144 11.92 0.29 -9.65
C SER A 144 10.60 -0.01 -10.38
N GLU A 145 9.98 -1.14 -10.11
CA GLU A 145 8.72 -1.53 -10.76
C GLU A 145 7.49 -1.01 -10.04
N LEU A 146 7.64 -0.39 -8.86
CA LEU A 146 6.50 0.03 -8.05
C LEU A 146 5.61 1.05 -8.78
N THR A 147 6.21 2.07 -9.38
CA THR A 147 5.46 3.10 -10.10
C THR A 147 4.66 2.52 -11.24
N ASN A 148 5.27 1.64 -12.04
CA ASN A 148 4.60 1.04 -13.20
C ASN A 148 3.48 0.10 -12.79
N ALA A 149 3.68 -0.70 -11.74
CA ALA A 149 2.63 -1.57 -11.21
C ALA A 149 1.42 -0.75 -10.78
N TYR A 150 1.69 0.37 -10.12
CA TYR A 150 0.64 1.26 -9.66
C TYR A 150 -0.13 1.90 -10.83
N LYS A 151 0.60 2.40 -11.82
CA LYS A 151 0.00 2.99 -13.02
C LYS A 151 -0.89 1.98 -13.76
N GLU A 152 -0.42 0.75 -13.87
CA GLU A 152 -1.18 -0.31 -14.52
C GLU A 152 -2.55 -0.50 -13.86
N LEU A 153 -2.56 -0.56 -12.53
CA LEU A 153 -3.81 -0.73 -11.79
C LEU A 153 -4.71 0.51 -11.86
N LEU A 154 -4.15 1.70 -11.87
CA LEU A 154 -4.93 2.94 -11.99
C LEU A 154 -5.53 3.12 -13.38
N ASN A 155 -4.81 2.70 -14.42
CA ASN A 155 -5.24 2.89 -15.81
C ASN A 155 -6.12 1.75 -16.33
N ASN A 156 -6.15 0.61 -15.66
CA ASN A 156 -6.88 -0.56 -16.11
C ASN A 156 -7.87 -1.02 -15.04
N ASN A 157 -9.07 -0.47 -15.09
CA ASN A 157 -10.14 -0.78 -14.13
C ASN A 157 -10.52 -2.26 -14.17
N GLU A 158 -10.55 -2.86 -15.36
CA GLU A 158 -10.91 -4.28 -15.51
C GLU A 158 -9.89 -5.17 -14.81
N LEU A 159 -8.61 -4.92 -15.01
CA LEU A 159 -7.54 -5.66 -14.35
C LEU A 159 -7.66 -5.54 -12.82
N ARG A 160 -7.86 -4.31 -12.35
CA ARG A 160 -7.98 -4.05 -10.91
C ARG A 160 -9.16 -4.78 -10.30
N ILE A 161 -10.33 -4.70 -10.93
CA ILE A 161 -11.54 -5.34 -10.44
C ILE A 161 -11.38 -6.86 -10.44
N ASN A 162 -10.81 -7.42 -11.51
CA ASN A 162 -10.56 -8.86 -11.59
C ASN A 162 -9.62 -9.34 -10.50
N MET A 163 -8.57 -8.59 -10.19
CA MET A 163 -7.66 -8.92 -9.10
C MET A 163 -8.36 -8.93 -7.75
N VAL A 164 -9.19 -7.93 -7.50
CA VAL A 164 -9.96 -7.83 -6.25
C VAL A 164 -10.89 -9.03 -6.12
N ASP A 165 -11.61 -9.38 -7.17
CA ASP A 165 -12.52 -10.53 -7.18
C ASP A 165 -11.77 -11.84 -6.95
N ASN A 166 -10.64 -12.02 -7.61
CA ASN A 166 -9.80 -13.19 -7.44
C ASN A 166 -9.29 -13.31 -5.99
N ALA A 167 -8.87 -12.19 -5.41
CA ALA A 167 -8.40 -12.16 -4.01
C ALA A 167 -9.52 -12.52 -3.04
N THR A 168 -10.73 -12.02 -3.29
CA THR A 168 -11.89 -12.35 -2.46
C THR A 168 -12.16 -13.85 -2.48
N GLU A 169 -12.08 -14.48 -3.66
CA GLU A 169 -12.26 -15.94 -3.79
C GLU A 169 -11.16 -16.71 -3.07
N VAL A 170 -9.90 -16.29 -3.19
CA VAL A 170 -8.78 -16.96 -2.51
C VAL A 170 -9.01 -16.96 -0.99
N VAL A 171 -9.41 -15.82 -0.44
CA VAL A 171 -9.69 -15.70 1.00
C VAL A 171 -10.87 -16.59 1.39
N ALA A 172 -11.94 -16.58 0.61
CA ALA A 172 -13.13 -17.40 0.90
C ALA A 172 -12.82 -18.90 0.87
N ASN A 173 -12.05 -19.36 -0.12
CA ASN A 173 -11.72 -20.77 -0.31
C ASN A 173 -10.71 -21.31 0.70
N ASN A 174 -9.98 -20.43 1.38
CA ASN A 174 -8.95 -20.82 2.34
C ASN A 174 -9.29 -20.47 3.78
N ARG A 175 -10.57 -20.24 4.07
CA ARG A 175 -11.09 -20.16 5.42
C ARG A 175 -11.22 -21.58 5.94
N GLY A 176 -10.19 -22.00 6.63
CA GLY A 176 -10.18 -23.32 7.18
C GLY A 176 -10.70 -23.43 8.56
#